data_6681040b32808ae0a60ca46b67df5590
#
_entry.id   6681040b32808ae0a60ca46b67df5590
#
_cell.length_a   1.000
_cell.length_b   1.000
_cell.length_c   1.000
_cell.angle_alpha   90.00
_cell.angle_beta   90.00
_cell.angle_gamma   90.00
#
_symmetry.space_group_name_H-M   'P 1'
#
loop_
_entity.id
_entity.type
_entity.pdbx_description
1 polymer ?
#
loop_
_entity_poly.entity_id
_entity_poly.type
_entity_poly.pdbx_seq_one_letter_code
_entity_poly.pdbx_strand_id
1 'polypeptide(L)' 'MSWCVEYWNIPKKREGSHAQMSEQLKFVKPEPKDISRRYFDNYQSATRYANSLFDSGNYYTQIVKQL' A
#
# COMPACT_ATOMS: atom_id res chain seq x y z
N MET A 1 -19.00 11.27 -2.75
CA MET A 1 -17.95 10.36 -3.21
C MET A 1 -16.79 10.36 -2.24
N SER A 2 -16.20 9.23 -2.03
CA SER A 2 -15.05 9.14 -1.14
C SER A 2 -13.94 8.34 -1.82
N TRP A 3 -12.76 8.44 -1.24
CA TRP A 3 -11.59 7.77 -1.73
C TRP A 3 -11.02 6.94 -0.59
N CYS A 4 -10.64 5.72 -0.88
CA CYS A 4 -10.06 4.82 0.10
C CYS A 4 -8.60 4.59 -0.23
N VAL A 5 -7.73 4.81 0.74
CA VAL A 5 -6.33 4.41 0.61
C VAL A 5 -6.18 3.06 1.29
N GLU A 6 -5.89 2.06 0.49
CA GLU A 6 -5.55 0.73 1.02
C GLU A 6 -4.04 0.64 1.12
N TYR A 7 -3.55 0.13 2.21
CA TYR A 7 -2.12 0.00 2.39
C TYR A 7 -1.79 -1.23 3.23
N TRP A 8 -0.60 -1.74 3.02
CA TRP A 8 -0.11 -2.90 3.75
C TRP A 8 1.40 -2.86 3.82
N ASN A 9 1.94 -3.56 4.80
CA ASN A 9 3.37 -3.55 5.03
C ASN A 9 4.11 -4.24 3.90
N ILE A 10 5.23 -3.64 3.51
CA ILE A 10 6.15 -4.28 2.57
C ILE A 10 6.85 -5.40 3.30
N PRO A 11 6.83 -6.63 2.77
CA PRO A 11 7.56 -7.73 3.39
C PRO A 11 9.03 -7.37 3.50
N LYS A 12 9.62 -7.63 4.65
CA LYS A 12 11.03 -7.36 4.83
C LYS A 12 11.85 -8.27 3.95
N LYS A 13 12.80 -7.69 3.25
CA LYS A 13 13.69 -8.47 2.44
C LYS A 13 14.64 -9.24 3.33
N ARG A 14 14.81 -10.50 3.00
CA ARG A 14 15.90 -11.26 3.56
C ARG A 14 17.12 -11.02 2.70
N GLU A 15 18.26 -11.00 3.34
CA GLU A 15 19.50 -10.79 2.62
C GLU A 15 19.78 -11.96 1.69
N GLY A 16 20.49 -11.67 0.62
CA GLY A 16 20.97 -12.67 -0.29
C GLY A 16 20.05 -12.87 -1.48
N SER A 17 19.90 -14.10 -1.88
CA SER A 17 19.31 -14.48 -3.15
C SER A 17 17.79 -14.26 -3.25
N HIS A 18 17.20 -13.70 -2.24
CA HIS A 18 15.75 -13.55 -2.21
C HIS A 18 15.25 -12.27 -2.86
N ALA A 19 16.15 -11.47 -3.40
CA ALA A 19 15.76 -10.20 -4.02
C ALA A 19 14.75 -10.39 -5.15
N GLN A 20 14.93 -11.42 -5.95
CA GLN A 20 14.03 -11.70 -7.07
C GLN A 20 12.66 -12.12 -6.58
N MET A 21 12.61 -12.91 -5.54
CA MET A 21 11.33 -13.30 -4.96
C MET A 21 10.63 -12.10 -4.37
N SER A 22 11.38 -11.17 -3.79
CA SER A 22 10.79 -9.95 -3.27
C SER A 22 10.14 -9.12 -4.38
N GLU A 23 10.77 -9.11 -5.56
CA GLU A 23 10.19 -8.42 -6.70
C GLU A 23 8.84 -9.01 -7.10
N GLN A 24 8.72 -10.31 -7.09
CA GLN A 24 7.46 -10.97 -7.41
C GLN A 24 6.43 -10.74 -6.33
N LEU A 25 6.86 -10.80 -5.08
CA LEU A 25 5.94 -10.68 -3.95
C LEU A 25 5.29 -9.32 -3.86
N LYS A 26 5.94 -8.27 -4.33
CA LYS A 26 5.34 -6.95 -4.22
C LYS A 26 4.11 -6.77 -5.10
N PHE A 27 3.87 -7.67 -6.05
CA PHE A 27 2.65 -7.64 -6.86
C PHE A 27 1.57 -8.57 -6.29
N VAL A 28 1.85 -9.26 -5.21
CA VAL A 28 0.87 -10.14 -4.59
C VAL A 28 0.12 -9.36 -3.54
N LYS A 29 -1.18 -9.20 -3.75
CA LYS A 29 -2.00 -8.50 -2.79
C LYS A 29 -2.19 -9.39 -1.56
N PRO A 30 -2.01 -8.83 -0.35
CA PRO A 30 -2.16 -9.61 0.87
C PRO A 30 -3.63 -9.97 1.11
N GLU A 31 -3.85 -10.82 2.09
CA GLU A 31 -5.22 -11.15 2.49
C GLU A 31 -5.94 -9.89 3.00
N PRO A 32 -7.27 -9.83 2.81
CA PRO A 32 -8.01 -8.63 3.22
C PRO A 32 -7.80 -8.22 4.68
N LYS A 33 -7.57 -9.17 5.56
CA LYS A 33 -7.35 -8.87 6.98
C LYS A 33 -6.05 -8.11 7.24
N ASP A 34 -5.10 -8.20 6.31
CA ASP A 34 -3.80 -7.55 6.43
C ASP A 34 -3.74 -6.21 5.72
N ILE A 35 -4.84 -5.83 5.08
CA ILE A 35 -4.93 -4.56 4.38
C ILE A 35 -5.58 -3.54 5.30
N SER A 36 -4.88 -2.44 5.54
CA SER A 36 -5.44 -1.32 6.28
C SER A 36 -6.10 -0.36 5.29
N ARG A 37 -7.15 0.31 5.74
CA ARG A 37 -7.89 1.24 4.90
C ARG A 37 -8.12 2.54 5.62
N ARG A 38 -8.07 3.63 4.86
CA ARG A 38 -8.40 4.94 5.38
C ARG A 38 -9.19 5.69 4.31
N TYR A 39 -10.25 6.35 4.73
CA TYR A 39 -11.18 7.01 3.82
C TYR A 39 -10.99 8.51 3.85
N PHE A 40 -11.14 9.14 2.69
CA PHE A 40 -11.00 10.58 2.52
C PHE A 40 -12.12 11.10 1.66
N ASP A 41 -12.47 12.36 1.87
CA ASP A 41 -13.53 13.01 1.11
C ASP A 41 -13.07 13.46 -0.27
N ASN A 42 -11.77 13.69 -0.44
CA ASN A 42 -11.27 14.16 -1.71
C ASN A 42 -9.99 13.43 -2.09
N TYR A 43 -9.71 13.48 -3.38
CA TYR A 43 -8.58 12.77 -3.94
C TYR A 43 -7.23 13.33 -3.46
N GLN A 44 -7.15 14.66 -3.31
CA GLN A 44 -5.90 15.27 -2.87
C GLN A 44 -5.45 14.76 -1.51
N SER A 45 -6.39 14.69 -0.57
CA SER A 45 -6.07 14.19 0.76
C SER A 45 -5.65 12.73 0.71
N ALA A 46 -6.36 11.93 -0.07
CA ALA A 46 -6.01 10.53 -0.24
C ALA A 46 -4.61 10.38 -0.82
N THR A 47 -4.29 11.17 -1.84
CA THR A 47 -2.99 11.12 -2.49
C THR A 47 -1.87 11.53 -1.54
N ARG A 48 -2.08 12.57 -0.75
CA ARG A 48 -1.09 13.00 0.23
C ARG A 48 -0.80 11.91 1.24
N TYR A 49 -1.84 11.27 1.71
CA TYR A 49 -1.68 10.21 2.68
C TYR A 49 -0.93 9.03 2.07
N ALA A 50 -1.34 8.61 0.87
CA ALA A 50 -0.68 7.51 0.18
C ALA A 50 0.79 7.81 -0.07
N ASN A 51 1.11 9.03 -0.51
CA ASN A 51 2.49 9.42 -0.75
C ASN A 51 3.30 9.41 0.53
N SER A 52 2.72 9.85 1.62
CA SER A 52 3.39 9.84 2.92
C SER A 52 3.75 8.42 3.33
N LEU A 53 2.83 7.48 3.15
CA LEU A 53 3.10 6.08 3.45
C LEU A 53 4.15 5.49 2.52
N PHE A 54 4.06 5.81 1.25
CA PHE A 54 5.01 5.32 0.27
C PHE A 54 6.41 5.85 0.56
N ASP A 55 6.51 7.12 0.89
CA ASP A 55 7.79 7.77 1.18
C ASP A 55 8.45 7.20 2.44
N SER A 56 7.66 6.68 3.36
CA SER A 56 8.21 6.05 4.56
C SER A 56 9.00 4.78 4.21
N GLY A 57 8.72 4.19 3.04
CA GLY A 57 9.40 2.97 2.62
C GLY A 57 8.89 1.69 3.26
N ASN A 58 7.84 1.79 4.05
CA ASN A 58 7.34 0.66 4.81
C ASN A 58 6.04 0.08 4.27
N TYR A 59 5.39 0.76 3.33
CA TYR A 59 4.06 0.37 2.87
C TYR A 59 3.93 0.41 1.37
N TYR A 60 3.14 -0.52 0.85
CA TYR A 60 2.54 -0.39 -0.47
C TYR A 60 1.19 0.26 -0.31
N THR A 61 0.80 1.07 -1.28
CA THR A 61 -0.45 1.80 -1.22
C THR A 61 -1.23 1.66 -2.51
N GLN A 62 -2.56 1.77 -2.40
CA GLN A 62 -3.45 1.76 -3.54
C GLN A 62 -4.62 2.68 -3.22
N ILE A 63 -4.98 3.54 -4.17
CA ILE A 63 -6.12 4.44 -4.00
C ILE A 63 -7.29 3.88 -4.77
N VAL A 64 -8.41 3.71 -4.08
CA VAL A 64 -9.61 3.14 -4.66
C VAL A 64 -10.76 4.13 -4.50
N LYS A 65 -11.42 4.43 -5.61
CA LYS A 65 -12.58 5.31 -5.56
C LYS A 65 -13.77 4.56 -4.99
N GLN A 66 -14.45 5.19 -4.04
CA GLN A 66 -15.65 4.64 -3.44
C GLN A 66 -16.86 5.37 -3.97
N LEU A 67 -17.90 4.67 -4.28
CA LEU A 67 -19.15 5.24 -4.77
C LEU A 67 -20.08 5.64 -3.65
#